data_2f2f93ec7088c401712b53dd89c60245
#
_entry.id   2f2f93ec7088c401712b53dd89c60245
#
_cell.length_a   1.000
_cell.length_b   1.000
_cell.length_c   1.000
_cell.angle_alpha   90.00
_cell.angle_beta   90.00
_cell.angle_gamma   90.00
#
_symmetry.space_group_name_H-M   'P 1'
#
loop_
_entity.id
_entity.type
_entity.pdbx_description
1 polymer ?
#
loop_
_entity_poly.entity_id
_entity_poly.type
_entity_poly.pdbx_seq_one_letter_code
_entity_poly.pdbx_strand_id
1 'polypeptide(L)'
;MELSKKFYINNCKVMQELYKKNIPAKKLQEVQVGNEKKPIICKFALRQSLEFTYFDKIVCDAVYTIWLFHQNNVSQKGKGFMILRPSEVLGFMSGARNIRARKTASEESVTGSREARIIATLEKLGNTEIAIDWKQDLEVRKLKKESPRIGGPMIPVKRIEGTNHFELNLDWPLPLYYYASKLNQIINIPMEYLTCGKWENGEQTILALKLANTDEIIMLKHILLQRLEMIRNSKNNFRNVSIRYYYLSHKEAGVVEGILPLMGILQNQYASDSSWSNKKQDIHKKVCRIMDYYRAIGYVESYEDAGMREGKNRRSGIVGINITGKIGADNEEAEAIENGETSAR
;
A
#
# COMPACT_ATOMS: atom_id res chain seq x y z
N MET A 1 -0.45 -25.63 -4.61
CA MET A 1 0.22 -24.55 -5.34
C MET A 1 0.39 -23.39 -4.37
N GLU A 2 1.60 -23.18 -3.85
CA GLU A 2 1.87 -22.06 -2.95
C GLU A 2 1.78 -20.77 -3.74
N LEU A 3 0.87 -19.92 -3.36
CA LEU A 3 0.71 -18.59 -3.91
C LEU A 3 1.72 -17.65 -3.26
N SER A 4 2.05 -16.57 -3.96
CA SER A 4 2.98 -15.56 -3.49
C SER A 4 2.87 -15.34 -1.98
N LYS A 5 3.93 -15.67 -1.26
CA LYS A 5 4.05 -15.39 0.17
C LYS A 5 4.24 -13.90 0.44
N LYS A 6 4.47 -13.10 -0.60
CA LYS A 6 4.80 -11.67 -0.55
C LYS A 6 3.73 -10.82 -1.23
N PHE A 7 3.48 -9.66 -0.65
CA PHE A 7 2.70 -8.59 -1.23
C PHE A 7 3.63 -7.43 -1.59
N TYR A 8 3.40 -6.78 -2.72
CA TYR A 8 4.29 -5.75 -3.26
C TYR A 8 3.63 -4.38 -3.21
N ILE A 9 4.26 -3.44 -2.52
CA ILE A 9 3.80 -2.07 -2.33
C ILE A 9 4.65 -1.12 -3.15
N ASN A 10 4.02 -0.36 -4.05
CA ASN A 10 4.71 0.72 -4.76
C ASN A 10 4.86 1.95 -3.85
N ASN A 11 6.09 2.34 -3.59
CA ASN A 11 6.45 3.49 -2.75
C ASN A 11 7.15 4.61 -3.53
N CYS A 12 7.06 4.63 -4.87
CA CYS A 12 7.69 5.69 -5.66
C CYS A 12 7.01 7.05 -5.47
N LYS A 13 7.78 8.11 -5.68
CA LYS A 13 7.28 9.49 -5.51
C LYS A 13 6.14 9.82 -6.47
N VAL A 14 6.16 9.32 -7.71
CA VAL A 14 5.06 9.52 -8.67
C VAL A 14 3.75 8.93 -8.12
N MET A 15 3.80 7.70 -7.57
CA MET A 15 2.64 7.08 -6.94
C MET A 15 2.14 7.89 -5.74
N GLN A 16 3.06 8.44 -4.93
CA GLN A 16 2.70 9.28 -3.78
C GLN A 16 2.00 10.58 -4.21
N GLU A 17 2.42 11.21 -5.29
CA GLU A 17 1.76 12.42 -5.80
C GLU A 17 0.36 12.14 -6.34
N LEU A 18 0.14 10.96 -6.96
CA LEU A 18 -1.16 10.58 -7.50
C LEU A 18 -2.26 10.55 -6.42
N TYR A 19 -2.00 9.98 -5.24
CA TYR A 19 -3.03 9.90 -4.19
C TYR A 19 -3.08 11.10 -3.25
N LYS A 20 -2.17 12.07 -3.42
CA LYS A 20 -2.18 13.32 -2.64
C LYS A 20 -2.92 14.46 -3.33
N LYS A 21 -3.00 14.42 -4.64
CA LYS A 21 -3.50 15.53 -5.45
C LYS A 21 -4.45 15.03 -6.54
N ASN A 22 -5.44 15.83 -6.83
CA ASN A 22 -6.25 15.64 -8.03
C ASN A 22 -5.42 16.03 -9.26
N ILE A 23 -5.13 15.09 -10.14
CA ILE A 23 -4.26 15.31 -11.30
C ILE A 23 -5.13 15.60 -12.52
N PRO A 24 -5.08 16.83 -13.07
CA PRO A 24 -5.83 17.17 -14.27
C PRO A 24 -5.28 16.48 -15.52
N ALA A 25 -6.15 16.23 -16.50
CA ALA A 25 -5.78 15.64 -17.78
C ALA A 25 -4.71 16.43 -18.52
N LYS A 26 -3.79 15.73 -19.15
CA LYS A 26 -2.76 16.28 -20.07
C LYS A 26 -1.83 17.35 -19.45
N LYS A 27 -1.95 17.63 -18.18
CA LYS A 27 -1.06 18.55 -17.46
C LYS A 27 0.19 17.81 -17.02
N LEU A 28 1.33 18.28 -17.49
CA LEU A 28 2.62 17.77 -17.05
C LEU A 28 2.83 18.08 -15.57
N GLN A 29 3.10 17.04 -14.78
CA GLN A 29 3.46 17.12 -13.37
C GLN A 29 4.96 16.88 -13.23
N GLU A 30 5.60 17.65 -12.38
CA GLU A 30 7.01 17.47 -12.05
C GLU A 30 7.11 16.98 -10.60
N VAL A 31 7.89 15.94 -10.41
CA VAL A 31 8.13 15.33 -9.10
C VAL A 31 9.62 15.31 -8.85
N GLN A 32 10.04 15.93 -7.76
CA GLN A 32 11.42 15.87 -7.33
C GLN A 32 11.65 14.50 -6.65
N VAL A 33 12.55 13.71 -7.24
CA VAL A 33 13.07 12.45 -6.70
C VAL A 33 14.54 12.63 -6.33
N GLY A 34 14.97 12.00 -5.24
CA GLY A 34 16.37 12.10 -4.79
C GLY A 34 16.59 13.16 -3.71
N ASN A 35 17.86 13.53 -3.52
CA ASN A 35 18.29 14.40 -2.43
C ASN A 35 18.11 15.87 -2.85
N GLU A 36 17.77 16.75 -1.90
CA GLU A 36 17.64 18.19 -2.09
C GLU A 36 18.89 18.86 -2.68
N LYS A 37 20.09 18.30 -2.38
CA LYS A 37 21.36 18.81 -2.91
C LYS A 37 21.59 18.49 -4.40
N LYS A 38 20.94 17.46 -4.93
CA LYS A 38 20.98 17.06 -6.35
C LYS A 38 19.59 16.58 -6.75
N PRO A 39 18.65 17.50 -6.96
CA PRO A 39 17.30 17.14 -7.33
C PRO A 39 17.27 16.48 -8.71
N ILE A 40 16.58 15.38 -8.79
CA ILE A 40 16.26 14.70 -10.03
C ILE A 40 14.79 14.99 -10.30
N ILE A 41 14.46 15.46 -11.48
CA ILE A 41 13.06 15.74 -11.85
C ILE A 41 12.54 14.60 -12.71
N CYS A 42 11.56 13.90 -12.19
CA CYS A 42 10.73 12.99 -12.94
C CYS A 42 9.46 13.74 -13.39
N LYS A 43 9.09 13.59 -14.65
CA LYS A 43 7.89 14.20 -15.20
C LYS A 43 6.87 13.13 -15.54
N PHE A 44 5.61 13.40 -15.21
CA PHE A 44 4.54 12.50 -15.62
C PHE A 44 3.29 13.27 -16.04
N ALA A 45 2.46 12.63 -16.87
CA ALA A 45 1.16 13.17 -17.27
C ALA A 45 0.14 12.04 -17.36
N LEU A 46 -1.11 12.38 -17.05
CA LEU A 46 -2.27 11.50 -17.29
C LEU A 46 -3.00 11.94 -18.54
N ARG A 47 -3.45 10.99 -19.33
CA ARG A 47 -4.28 11.28 -20.52
C ARG A 47 -5.66 11.82 -20.12
N GLN A 48 -6.18 11.37 -19.00
CA GLN A 48 -7.48 11.76 -18.45
C GLN A 48 -7.31 12.31 -17.04
N SER A 49 -8.22 13.18 -16.58
CA SER A 49 -8.26 13.61 -15.19
C SER A 49 -8.54 12.42 -14.29
N LEU A 50 -7.82 12.31 -13.20
CA LEU A 50 -7.92 11.20 -12.27
C LEU A 50 -7.98 11.71 -10.83
N GLU A 51 -9.07 11.39 -10.17
CA GLU A 51 -9.13 11.38 -8.72
C GLU A 51 -8.64 10.01 -8.24
N PHE A 52 -7.40 9.97 -7.76
CA PHE A 52 -6.73 8.76 -7.34
C PHE A 52 -6.65 8.71 -5.82
N THR A 53 -7.31 7.72 -5.23
CA THR A 53 -7.35 7.54 -3.78
C THR A 53 -6.31 6.54 -3.30
N TYR A 54 -6.08 6.49 -1.98
CA TYR A 54 -5.23 5.46 -1.41
C TYR A 54 -5.82 4.04 -1.57
N PHE A 55 -7.15 3.92 -1.65
CA PHE A 55 -7.79 2.65 -1.98
C PHE A 55 -7.43 2.19 -3.40
N ASP A 56 -7.44 3.09 -4.36
CA ASP A 56 -7.03 2.79 -5.75
C ASP A 56 -5.58 2.31 -5.80
N LYS A 57 -4.69 2.92 -5.00
CA LYS A 57 -3.32 2.46 -4.85
C LYS A 57 -3.25 1.01 -4.36
N ILE A 58 -4.02 0.65 -3.33
CA ILE A 58 -4.03 -0.72 -2.81
C ILE A 58 -4.51 -1.71 -3.87
N VAL A 59 -5.52 -1.34 -4.66
CA VAL A 59 -5.97 -2.16 -5.79
C VAL A 59 -4.85 -2.32 -6.83
N CYS A 60 -4.12 -1.25 -7.17
CA CYS A 60 -2.95 -1.33 -8.05
C CYS A 60 -1.88 -2.28 -7.50
N ASP A 61 -1.55 -2.17 -6.21
CA ASP A 61 -0.56 -3.02 -5.54
C ASP A 61 -0.99 -4.50 -5.58
N ALA A 62 -2.28 -4.78 -5.36
CA ALA A 62 -2.84 -6.12 -5.44
C ALA A 62 -2.77 -6.67 -6.88
N VAL A 63 -3.19 -5.89 -7.88
CA VAL A 63 -3.10 -6.29 -9.29
C VAL A 63 -1.65 -6.54 -9.70
N TYR A 64 -0.71 -5.69 -9.30
CA TYR A 64 0.71 -5.92 -9.58
C TYR A 64 1.24 -7.20 -8.91
N THR A 65 0.84 -7.45 -7.66
CA THR A 65 1.21 -8.68 -6.96
C THR A 65 0.70 -9.92 -7.68
N ILE A 66 -0.55 -9.90 -8.16
CA ILE A 66 -1.14 -10.95 -8.97
C ILE A 66 -0.41 -11.11 -10.31
N TRP A 67 -0.16 -10.00 -10.99
CA TRP A 67 0.55 -9.97 -12.27
C TRP A 67 1.95 -10.59 -12.14
N LEU A 68 2.73 -10.17 -11.14
CA LEU A 68 4.09 -10.65 -10.90
C LEU A 68 4.10 -12.14 -10.53
N PHE A 69 3.13 -12.58 -9.74
CA PHE A 69 2.98 -14.00 -9.40
C PHE A 69 2.78 -14.85 -10.66
N HIS A 70 1.92 -14.42 -11.59
CA HIS A 70 1.66 -15.15 -12.83
C HIS A 70 2.81 -15.07 -13.82
N GLN A 71 3.55 -13.97 -13.87
CA GLN A 71 4.77 -13.83 -14.66
C GLN A 71 5.87 -14.82 -14.24
N ASN A 72 6.02 -15.03 -12.94
CA ASN A 72 7.02 -15.94 -12.38
C ASN A 72 6.59 -17.41 -12.40
N ASN A 73 5.33 -17.70 -12.70
CA ASN A 73 4.83 -19.07 -12.72
C ASN A 73 5.05 -19.72 -14.08
N VAL A 74 5.94 -20.72 -14.12
CA VAL A 74 6.35 -21.43 -15.36
C VAL A 74 5.16 -22.03 -16.11
N SER A 75 4.11 -22.48 -15.40
CA SER A 75 2.89 -23.07 -16.02
C SER A 75 2.03 -22.05 -16.77
N GLN A 76 2.24 -20.76 -16.53
CA GLN A 76 1.53 -19.65 -17.17
C GLN A 76 2.37 -18.93 -18.24
N LYS A 77 3.66 -19.29 -18.39
CA LYS A 77 4.51 -18.75 -19.46
C LYS A 77 3.91 -19.06 -20.82
N GLY A 78 3.68 -18.02 -21.62
CA GLY A 78 3.06 -18.12 -22.94
C GLY A 78 1.55 -17.81 -22.97
N LYS A 79 0.91 -17.50 -21.83
CA LYS A 79 -0.42 -16.92 -21.84
C LYS A 79 -0.29 -15.40 -21.80
N GLY A 80 -0.72 -14.71 -22.86
CA GLY A 80 -0.69 -13.26 -22.97
C GLY A 80 -1.68 -12.55 -22.03
N PHE A 81 -2.63 -13.29 -21.40
CA PHE A 81 -3.61 -12.74 -20.47
C PHE A 81 -4.08 -13.78 -19.44
N MET A 82 -4.68 -13.28 -18.36
CA MET A 82 -5.41 -14.06 -17.38
C MET A 82 -6.76 -13.41 -17.03
N ILE A 83 -7.67 -14.21 -16.50
CA ILE A 83 -8.94 -13.70 -15.98
C ILE A 83 -8.72 -13.27 -14.54
N LEU A 84 -8.95 -11.99 -14.27
CA LEU A 84 -8.88 -11.37 -12.94
C LEU A 84 -10.30 -11.20 -12.38
N ARG A 85 -10.53 -11.70 -11.17
CA ARG A 85 -11.81 -11.56 -10.47
C ARG A 85 -11.70 -10.49 -9.39
N PRO A 86 -12.71 -9.63 -9.18
CA PRO A 86 -12.71 -8.66 -8.08
C PRO A 86 -12.51 -9.30 -6.70
N SER A 87 -13.09 -10.49 -6.50
CA SER A 87 -12.90 -11.28 -5.27
C SER A 87 -11.45 -11.72 -5.05
N GLU A 88 -10.72 -12.01 -6.12
CA GLU A 88 -9.30 -12.34 -6.05
C GLU A 88 -8.46 -11.11 -5.64
N VAL A 89 -8.75 -9.95 -6.24
CA VAL A 89 -8.11 -8.69 -5.84
C VAL A 89 -8.33 -8.41 -4.36
N LEU A 90 -9.59 -8.54 -3.88
CA LEU A 90 -9.89 -8.38 -2.45
C LEU A 90 -9.13 -9.38 -1.58
N GLY A 91 -9.03 -10.62 -2.02
CA GLY A 91 -8.25 -11.65 -1.33
C GLY A 91 -6.79 -11.25 -1.13
N PHE A 92 -6.14 -10.71 -2.17
CA PHE A 92 -4.77 -10.19 -2.07
C PHE A 92 -4.68 -8.94 -1.18
N MET A 93 -5.61 -8.00 -1.30
CA MET A 93 -5.66 -6.80 -0.45
C MET A 93 -5.80 -7.16 1.04
N SER A 94 -6.54 -8.21 1.37
CA SER A 94 -6.74 -8.68 2.75
C SER A 94 -5.68 -9.66 3.25
N GLY A 95 -4.75 -10.09 2.39
CA GLY A 95 -3.65 -10.96 2.76
C GLY A 95 -3.97 -12.45 2.82
N ALA A 96 -5.00 -12.93 2.10
CA ALA A 96 -5.30 -14.37 2.06
C ALA A 96 -4.13 -15.20 1.50
N ARG A 97 -3.78 -16.30 2.19
CA ARG A 97 -2.55 -17.07 1.91
C ARG A 97 -2.61 -17.95 0.67
N ASN A 98 -3.78 -18.43 0.28
CA ASN A 98 -3.93 -19.33 -0.86
C ASN A 98 -5.21 -19.01 -1.65
N ILE A 99 -5.32 -19.49 -2.88
CA ILE A 99 -6.48 -19.19 -3.75
C ILE A 99 -7.79 -19.64 -3.11
N ARG A 100 -7.81 -20.80 -2.46
CA ARG A 100 -9.03 -21.33 -1.83
C ARG A 100 -9.44 -20.46 -0.64
N ALA A 101 -8.49 -20.13 0.24
CA ALA A 101 -8.74 -19.25 1.37
C ALA A 101 -9.13 -17.82 0.91
N ARG A 102 -8.54 -17.32 -0.18
CA ARG A 102 -8.91 -16.04 -0.80
C ARG A 102 -10.35 -16.08 -1.33
N LYS A 103 -10.73 -17.14 -2.03
CA LYS A 103 -12.11 -17.29 -2.50
C LYS A 103 -13.09 -17.29 -1.34
N THR A 104 -12.87 -18.14 -0.33
CA THR A 104 -13.75 -18.25 0.84
C THR A 104 -13.82 -16.92 1.60
N ALA A 105 -12.67 -16.33 1.93
CA ALA A 105 -12.63 -15.05 2.62
C ALA A 105 -13.27 -13.90 1.81
N SER A 106 -13.18 -13.94 0.48
CA SER A 106 -13.78 -12.93 -0.38
C SER A 106 -15.28 -13.15 -0.58
N GLU A 107 -15.73 -14.39 -0.68
CA GLU A 107 -17.14 -14.73 -0.79
C GLU A 107 -17.92 -14.34 0.47
N GLU A 108 -17.34 -14.58 1.66
CA GLU A 108 -17.94 -14.19 2.95
C GLU A 108 -17.89 -12.68 3.22
N SER A 109 -16.89 -11.99 2.69
CA SER A 109 -16.65 -10.57 2.97
C SER A 109 -17.03 -9.62 1.84
N VAL A 110 -17.29 -10.11 0.63
CA VAL A 110 -17.73 -9.29 -0.50
C VAL A 110 -19.22 -9.01 -0.36
N THR A 111 -19.53 -7.80 0.13
CA THR A 111 -20.87 -7.24 -0.08
C THR A 111 -20.94 -6.70 -1.51
N GLY A 112 -22.12 -6.67 -2.11
CA GLY A 112 -22.29 -6.13 -3.47
C GLY A 112 -21.70 -4.73 -3.66
N SER A 113 -21.72 -3.89 -2.62
CA SER A 113 -21.12 -2.56 -2.63
C SER A 113 -19.58 -2.57 -2.72
N ARG A 114 -18.92 -3.53 -2.09
CA ARG A 114 -17.46 -3.65 -2.10
C ARG A 114 -16.95 -4.19 -3.43
N GLU A 115 -17.62 -5.21 -3.96
CA GLU A 115 -17.33 -5.70 -5.30
C GLU A 115 -17.50 -4.59 -6.34
N ALA A 116 -18.61 -3.85 -6.29
CA ALA A 116 -18.86 -2.71 -7.17
C ALA A 116 -17.75 -1.65 -7.08
N ARG A 117 -17.23 -1.37 -5.89
CA ARG A 117 -16.12 -0.43 -5.71
C ARG A 117 -14.82 -0.92 -6.37
N ILE A 118 -14.49 -2.21 -6.22
CA ILE A 118 -13.31 -2.80 -6.87
C ILE A 118 -13.49 -2.78 -8.39
N ILE A 119 -14.65 -3.15 -8.91
CA ILE A 119 -14.98 -3.10 -10.35
C ILE A 119 -14.77 -1.68 -10.87
N ALA A 120 -15.40 -0.68 -10.24
CA ALA A 120 -15.27 0.71 -10.64
C ALA A 120 -13.82 1.20 -10.63
N THR A 121 -13.03 0.76 -9.63
CA THR A 121 -11.60 1.08 -9.55
C THR A 121 -10.82 0.42 -10.69
N LEU A 122 -11.05 -0.86 -10.98
CA LEU A 122 -10.39 -1.57 -12.08
C LEU A 122 -10.70 -0.93 -13.43
N GLU A 123 -11.97 -0.57 -13.69
CA GLU A 123 -12.38 0.14 -14.90
C GLU A 123 -11.71 1.52 -15.01
N LYS A 124 -11.74 2.30 -13.93
CA LYS A 124 -11.09 3.60 -13.87
C LYS A 124 -9.61 3.53 -14.21
N LEU A 125 -8.89 2.60 -13.59
CA LEU A 125 -7.45 2.47 -13.75
C LEU A 125 -7.06 1.83 -15.10
N GLY A 126 -7.86 0.88 -15.59
CA GLY A 126 -7.67 0.28 -16.92
C GLY A 126 -7.87 1.28 -18.06
N ASN A 127 -8.78 2.24 -17.88
CA ASN A 127 -9.07 3.30 -18.84
C ASN A 127 -8.17 4.54 -18.69
N THR A 128 -7.32 4.60 -17.66
CA THR A 128 -6.43 5.74 -17.43
C THR A 128 -5.03 5.42 -17.92
N GLU A 129 -4.54 6.21 -18.87
CA GLU A 129 -3.16 6.12 -19.36
C GLU A 129 -2.26 7.10 -18.62
N ILE A 130 -1.06 6.64 -18.28
CA ILE A 130 0.02 7.43 -17.70
C ILE A 130 1.24 7.41 -18.62
N ALA A 131 1.90 8.54 -18.74
CA ALA A 131 3.22 8.65 -19.35
C ALA A 131 4.21 9.20 -18.33
N ILE A 132 5.37 8.56 -18.19
CA ILE A 132 6.43 8.92 -17.25
C ILE A 132 7.70 9.20 -18.06
N ASP A 133 8.25 10.39 -17.94
CA ASP A 133 9.57 10.77 -18.46
C ASP A 133 10.56 10.82 -17.28
N TRP A 134 11.49 9.87 -17.27
CA TRP A 134 12.47 9.65 -16.20
C TRP A 134 13.92 9.72 -16.70
N LYS A 135 14.13 10.48 -17.77
CA LYS A 135 15.45 10.63 -18.40
C LYS A 135 16.55 10.99 -17.42
N GLN A 136 16.28 11.92 -16.49
CA GLN A 136 17.27 12.33 -15.50
C GLN A 136 17.62 11.20 -14.51
N ASP A 137 16.66 10.37 -14.11
CA ASP A 137 16.93 9.19 -13.29
C ASP A 137 17.86 8.21 -14.01
N LEU A 138 17.63 7.97 -15.31
CA LEU A 138 18.47 7.09 -16.11
C LEU A 138 19.91 7.59 -16.21
N GLU A 139 20.08 8.88 -16.42
CA GLU A 139 21.40 9.51 -16.53
C GLU A 139 22.18 9.41 -15.20
N VAL A 140 21.54 9.78 -14.09
CA VAL A 140 22.18 9.76 -12.76
C VAL A 140 22.49 8.33 -12.31
N ARG A 141 21.63 7.37 -12.60
CA ARG A 141 21.78 5.95 -12.20
C ARG A 141 22.53 5.12 -13.22
N LYS A 142 22.93 5.70 -14.34
CA LYS A 142 23.67 5.04 -15.43
C LYS A 142 22.90 3.85 -16.04
N LEU A 143 21.59 3.91 -16.09
CA LEU A 143 20.71 2.88 -16.67
C LEU A 143 20.57 3.05 -18.19
N LYS A 144 21.67 2.99 -18.93
CA LYS A 144 21.78 3.34 -20.36
C LYS A 144 20.92 2.48 -21.31
N LYS A 145 20.46 1.32 -20.88
CA LYS A 145 19.69 0.37 -21.73
C LYS A 145 18.17 0.59 -21.66
N GLU A 146 17.71 1.45 -20.74
CA GLU A 146 16.29 1.65 -20.52
C GLU A 146 15.75 2.80 -21.38
N SER A 147 14.47 2.68 -21.78
CA SER A 147 13.78 3.79 -22.47
C SER A 147 13.60 4.96 -21.51
N PRO A 148 13.88 6.21 -21.92
CA PRO A 148 13.68 7.39 -21.09
C PRO A 148 12.20 7.71 -20.84
N ARG A 149 11.30 7.08 -21.58
CA ARG A 149 9.85 7.24 -21.45
C ARG A 149 9.16 5.91 -21.34
N ILE A 150 8.23 5.85 -20.40
CA ILE A 150 7.36 4.69 -20.16
C ILE A 150 5.92 5.22 -20.23
N GLY A 151 5.04 4.50 -20.91
CA GLY A 151 3.63 4.88 -20.99
C GLY A 151 2.72 3.68 -21.22
N GLY A 152 1.45 3.86 -20.90
CA GLY A 152 0.40 2.87 -21.10
C GLY A 152 -0.71 3.02 -20.05
N PRO A 153 -1.66 2.08 -20.01
CA PRO A 153 -2.69 2.05 -18.98
C PRO A 153 -2.05 1.88 -17.58
N MET A 154 -2.63 2.51 -16.57
CA MET A 154 -2.14 2.40 -15.19
C MET A 154 -2.10 0.95 -14.73
N ILE A 155 -3.13 0.19 -15.10
CA ILE A 155 -3.17 -1.27 -15.01
C ILE A 155 -3.68 -1.84 -16.34
N PRO A 156 -3.07 -2.90 -16.89
CA PRO A 156 -3.42 -3.42 -18.21
C PRO A 156 -4.63 -4.38 -18.12
N VAL A 157 -5.77 -3.88 -17.65
CA VAL A 157 -7.02 -4.65 -17.52
C VAL A 157 -8.09 -4.15 -18.46
N LYS A 158 -8.94 -5.07 -18.94
CA LYS A 158 -10.13 -4.80 -19.73
C LYS A 158 -11.30 -5.63 -19.19
N ARG A 159 -12.46 -5.00 -18.97
CA ARG A 159 -13.65 -5.72 -18.54
C ARG A 159 -14.12 -6.70 -19.61
N ILE A 160 -14.48 -7.90 -19.20
CA ILE A 160 -15.09 -8.91 -20.08
C ILE A 160 -16.60 -8.61 -20.15
N GLU A 161 -17.09 -8.41 -21.36
CA GLU A 161 -18.48 -8.05 -21.60
C GLU A 161 -19.46 -9.05 -20.97
N GLY A 162 -20.52 -8.55 -20.38
CA GLY A 162 -21.56 -9.35 -19.72
C GLY A 162 -21.13 -9.98 -18.37
N THR A 163 -19.93 -9.67 -17.86
CA THR A 163 -19.41 -10.22 -16.60
C THR A 163 -18.87 -9.14 -15.66
N ASN A 164 -18.58 -9.55 -14.43
CA ASN A 164 -17.81 -8.73 -13.47
C ASN A 164 -16.31 -9.08 -13.47
N HIS A 165 -15.84 -9.84 -14.46
CA HIS A 165 -14.45 -10.23 -14.57
C HIS A 165 -13.69 -9.29 -15.51
N PHE A 166 -12.36 -9.34 -15.38
CA PHE A 166 -11.43 -8.56 -16.21
C PHE A 166 -10.41 -9.49 -16.85
N GLU A 167 -10.02 -9.15 -18.06
CA GLU A 167 -8.83 -9.67 -18.69
C GLU A 167 -7.64 -8.83 -18.23
N LEU A 168 -6.65 -9.44 -17.59
CA LEU A 168 -5.37 -8.82 -17.22
C LEU A 168 -4.32 -9.25 -18.23
N ASN A 169 -3.78 -8.29 -18.97
CA ASN A 169 -2.71 -8.54 -19.92
C ASN A 169 -1.38 -8.77 -19.17
N LEU A 170 -0.75 -9.91 -19.44
CA LEU A 170 0.50 -10.30 -18.79
C LEU A 170 1.75 -9.84 -19.58
N ASP A 171 1.63 -9.52 -20.85
CA ASP A 171 2.74 -9.10 -21.70
C ASP A 171 3.09 -7.62 -21.51
N TRP A 172 2.17 -6.84 -20.97
CA TRP A 172 2.36 -5.42 -20.77
C TRP A 172 2.76 -5.11 -19.32
N PRO A 173 3.89 -4.44 -19.11
CA PRO A 173 4.29 -4.02 -17.77
C PRO A 173 3.35 -2.91 -17.28
N LEU A 174 3.10 -2.87 -15.97
CA LEU A 174 2.42 -1.75 -15.33
C LEU A 174 3.40 -0.56 -15.25
N PRO A 175 3.18 0.56 -15.93
CA PRO A 175 4.20 1.63 -16.08
C PRO A 175 4.77 2.14 -14.76
N LEU A 176 3.90 2.39 -13.77
CA LEU A 176 4.30 2.86 -12.43
C LEU A 176 5.16 1.84 -11.66
N TYR A 177 4.89 0.54 -11.85
CA TYR A 177 5.64 -0.51 -11.16
C TYR A 177 6.94 -0.83 -11.88
N TYR A 178 6.94 -0.76 -13.20
CA TYR A 178 8.17 -0.85 -13.97
C TYR A 178 9.14 0.26 -13.55
N TYR A 179 8.69 1.51 -13.54
CA TYR A 179 9.47 2.67 -13.06
C TYR A 179 9.97 2.45 -11.62
N ALA A 180 9.07 2.11 -10.69
CA ALA A 180 9.42 1.90 -9.29
C ALA A 180 10.42 0.74 -9.07
N SER A 181 10.29 -0.36 -9.83
CA SER A 181 11.19 -1.51 -9.73
C SER A 181 12.62 -1.17 -10.16
N LYS A 182 12.78 -0.37 -11.21
CA LYS A 182 14.11 0.09 -11.66
C LYS A 182 14.80 1.03 -10.67
N LEU A 183 14.02 1.65 -9.80
CA LEU A 183 14.51 2.54 -8.74
C LEU A 183 14.64 1.86 -7.38
N ASN A 184 14.37 0.55 -7.27
CA ASN A 184 14.30 -0.17 -6.00
C ASN A 184 13.31 0.46 -5.01
N GLN A 185 12.15 0.89 -5.52
CA GLN A 185 11.10 1.54 -4.74
C GLN A 185 9.83 0.67 -4.61
N ILE A 186 9.96 -0.62 -4.85
CA ILE A 186 8.95 -1.63 -4.53
C ILE A 186 9.31 -2.24 -3.18
N ILE A 187 8.39 -2.16 -2.25
CA ILE A 187 8.50 -2.76 -0.92
C ILE A 187 7.88 -4.15 -0.97
N ASN A 188 8.60 -5.15 -0.48
CA ASN A 188 8.10 -6.51 -0.26
C ASN A 188 7.63 -6.65 1.17
N ILE A 189 6.43 -7.15 1.40
CA ILE A 189 5.97 -7.53 2.73
C ILE A 189 5.46 -8.96 2.75
N PRO A 190 5.70 -9.73 3.82
CA PRO A 190 5.07 -11.02 4.00
C PRO A 190 3.55 -10.90 3.98
N MET A 191 2.87 -11.77 3.24
CA MET A 191 1.41 -11.74 3.12
C MET A 191 0.72 -11.90 4.50
N GLU A 192 1.36 -12.58 5.44
CA GLU A 192 0.86 -12.77 6.80
C GLU A 192 0.67 -11.47 7.57
N TYR A 193 1.46 -10.41 7.27
CA TYR A 193 1.29 -9.11 7.92
C TYR A 193 -0.04 -8.45 7.53
N LEU A 194 -0.56 -8.75 6.34
CA LEU A 194 -1.86 -8.28 5.91
C LEU A 194 -3.00 -9.09 6.52
N THR A 195 -2.83 -10.40 6.76
CA THR A 195 -3.87 -11.20 7.41
C THR A 195 -4.07 -10.82 8.87
N CYS A 196 -3.02 -10.28 9.51
CA CYS A 196 -3.00 -10.02 10.94
C CYS A 196 -3.46 -11.23 11.77
N GLY A 197 -3.03 -12.43 11.39
CA GLY A 197 -3.33 -13.66 12.10
C GLY A 197 -2.61 -14.86 11.49
N LYS A 198 -2.20 -15.81 12.32
CA LYS A 198 -1.74 -17.11 11.88
C LYS A 198 -2.90 -18.09 11.92
N TRP A 199 -2.98 -18.97 10.94
CA TRP A 199 -3.82 -20.16 10.97
C TRP A 199 -2.94 -21.34 11.38
N GLU A 200 -3.17 -21.88 12.54
CA GLU A 200 -2.55 -23.12 12.99
C GLU A 200 -3.65 -24.14 13.17
N ASN A 201 -3.51 -25.33 12.55
CA ASN A 201 -4.44 -26.45 12.65
C ASN A 201 -5.92 -26.11 12.33
N GLY A 202 -6.16 -25.15 11.45
CA GLY A 202 -7.53 -24.74 11.08
C GLY A 202 -8.17 -23.75 12.04
N GLU A 203 -7.52 -23.42 13.14
CA GLU A 203 -7.94 -22.37 14.06
C GLU A 203 -7.11 -21.11 13.86
N GLN A 204 -7.77 -19.97 13.86
CA GLN A 204 -7.10 -18.68 13.82
C GLN A 204 -6.54 -18.39 15.21
N THR A 205 -5.26 -18.72 15.42
CA THR A 205 -4.67 -18.54 16.72
C THR A 205 -4.50 -17.07 17.10
N ILE A 206 -4.97 -16.76 18.27
CA ILE A 206 -4.52 -15.87 19.35
C ILE A 206 -4.69 -14.37 19.16
N LEU A 207 -4.18 -13.83 18.12
CA LEU A 207 -4.22 -12.39 17.88
C LEU A 207 -5.00 -12.11 16.61
N ALA A 208 -5.75 -13.11 16.21
CA ALA A 208 -6.79 -12.86 15.27
C ALA A 208 -7.56 -11.67 15.81
N LEU A 209 -7.05 -10.55 15.39
CA LEU A 209 -7.76 -9.34 15.55
C LEU A 209 -9.12 -9.65 14.99
N LYS A 210 -10.11 -9.82 15.83
CA LYS A 210 -11.51 -9.86 15.45
C LYS A 210 -11.89 -8.53 14.78
N LEU A 211 -11.02 -8.07 13.87
CA LEU A 211 -11.21 -6.92 13.01
C LEU A 211 -11.76 -7.48 11.71
N ALA A 212 -13.02 -7.24 11.46
CA ALA A 212 -13.61 -7.53 10.16
C ALA A 212 -12.75 -6.88 9.06
N ASN A 213 -12.53 -7.57 7.95
CA ASN A 213 -11.81 -7.04 6.78
C ASN A 213 -12.65 -5.96 6.06
N THR A 214 -13.01 -4.89 6.76
CA THR A 214 -13.64 -3.71 6.16
C THR A 214 -12.62 -2.94 5.32
N ASP A 215 -13.06 -2.12 4.37
CA ASP A 215 -12.18 -1.24 3.59
C ASP A 215 -11.29 -0.39 4.49
N GLU A 216 -11.84 0.10 5.60
CA GLU A 216 -11.12 0.88 6.60
C GLU A 216 -9.96 0.08 7.22
N ILE A 217 -10.20 -1.17 7.61
CA ILE A 217 -9.17 -2.03 8.21
C ILE A 217 -8.10 -2.43 7.17
N ILE A 218 -8.52 -2.74 5.95
CA ILE A 218 -7.60 -3.04 4.85
C ILE A 218 -6.69 -1.82 4.61
N MET A 219 -7.27 -0.62 4.48
CA MET A 219 -6.50 0.60 4.28
C MET A 219 -5.53 0.88 5.44
N LEU A 220 -5.98 0.72 6.70
CA LEU A 220 -5.11 0.89 7.87
C LEU A 220 -3.91 -0.04 7.84
N LYS A 221 -4.12 -1.34 7.57
CA LYS A 221 -3.02 -2.31 7.47
C LYS A 221 -1.99 -1.90 6.41
N HIS A 222 -2.45 -1.54 5.22
CA HIS A 222 -1.56 -1.13 4.12
C HIS A 222 -0.80 0.17 4.43
N ILE A 223 -1.47 1.17 5.01
CA ILE A 223 -0.83 2.44 5.38
C ILE A 223 0.23 2.20 6.47
N LEU A 224 -0.11 1.43 7.51
CA LEU A 224 0.81 1.14 8.60
C LEU A 224 2.04 0.37 8.09
N LEU A 225 1.85 -0.70 7.31
CA LEU A 225 2.96 -1.47 6.74
C LEU A 225 3.85 -0.63 5.84
N GLN A 226 3.26 0.18 4.95
CA GLN A 226 4.05 1.09 4.13
C GLN A 226 4.88 2.05 4.98
N ARG A 227 4.30 2.63 6.05
CA ARG A 227 5.01 3.55 6.95
C ARG A 227 6.10 2.85 7.76
N LEU A 228 5.81 1.68 8.30
CA LEU A 228 6.79 0.87 9.04
C LEU A 228 7.97 0.49 8.17
N GLU A 229 7.73 0.02 6.95
CA GLU A 229 8.82 -0.30 6.01
C GLU A 229 9.64 0.95 5.58
N MET A 230 8.98 2.11 5.43
CA MET A 230 9.72 3.35 5.19
C MET A 230 10.62 3.72 6.36
N ILE A 231 10.18 3.50 7.61
CA ILE A 231 10.99 3.72 8.81
C ILE A 231 12.14 2.70 8.85
N ARG A 232 11.83 1.42 8.65
CA ARG A 232 12.81 0.32 8.62
C ARG A 232 13.94 0.58 7.65
N ASN A 233 13.61 1.01 6.44
CA ASN A 233 14.58 1.30 5.38
C ASN A 233 15.25 2.69 5.50
N SER A 234 14.92 3.45 6.53
CA SER A 234 15.51 4.75 6.80
C SER A 234 16.69 4.63 7.78
N LYS A 235 17.56 5.66 7.77
CA LYS A 235 18.61 5.79 8.79
C LYS A 235 18.07 6.00 10.21
N ASN A 236 16.76 6.12 10.37
CA ASN A 236 16.06 6.38 11.64
C ASN A 236 15.43 5.11 12.24
N ASN A 237 15.75 3.92 11.74
CA ASN A 237 15.16 2.66 12.21
C ASN A 237 15.33 2.38 13.73
N PHE A 238 16.25 3.08 14.39
CA PHE A 238 16.52 2.93 15.82
C PHE A 238 16.12 4.15 16.66
N ARG A 239 15.33 5.07 16.07
CA ARG A 239 14.92 6.29 16.74
C ARG A 239 13.40 6.32 16.87
N ASN A 240 12.93 6.97 17.94
CA ASN A 240 11.52 7.21 18.14
C ASN A 240 10.93 7.97 16.95
N VAL A 241 10.14 7.29 16.12
CA VAL A 241 9.51 7.86 14.94
C VAL A 241 8.00 7.82 15.09
N SER A 242 7.37 8.98 14.94
CA SER A 242 5.90 9.08 15.05
C SER A 242 5.21 8.72 13.74
N ILE A 243 4.20 7.85 13.82
CA ILE A 243 3.20 7.66 12.78
C ILE A 243 1.95 8.42 13.21
N ARG A 244 1.69 9.55 12.55
CA ARG A 244 0.62 10.47 12.95
C ARG A 244 -0.67 10.19 12.20
N TYR A 245 -1.79 10.39 12.87
CA TYR A 245 -3.12 10.30 12.28
C TYR A 245 -3.44 11.51 11.42
N TYR A 246 -2.94 12.69 11.81
CA TYR A 246 -3.05 13.93 11.07
C TYR A 246 -1.92 14.88 11.48
N TYR A 247 -1.66 15.88 10.64
CA TYR A 247 -0.78 17.00 10.94
C TYR A 247 -1.61 18.28 10.90
N LEU A 248 -1.44 19.15 11.89
CA LEU A 248 -1.98 20.50 11.87
C LEU A 248 -0.99 21.38 11.07
N SER A 249 -1.47 21.98 9.98
CA SER A 249 -0.72 23.03 9.31
C SER A 249 -0.83 24.31 10.12
N HIS A 250 0.30 24.89 10.52
CA HIS A 250 0.32 26.20 11.18
C HIS A 250 0.05 27.35 10.21
N LYS A 251 0.11 27.15 8.90
CA LYS A 251 -0.05 28.19 7.88
C LYS A 251 -1.40 28.19 7.19
N GLU A 252 -2.05 27.06 7.16
CA GLU A 252 -3.38 26.91 6.58
C GLU A 252 -4.20 26.06 7.54
N ALA A 253 -5.42 26.48 7.83
CA ALA A 253 -6.32 25.75 8.73
C ALA A 253 -6.79 24.42 8.11
N GLY A 254 -5.85 23.54 7.77
CA GLY A 254 -6.10 22.27 7.11
C GLY A 254 -5.20 21.15 7.59
N VAL A 255 -5.78 19.97 7.73
CA VAL A 255 -5.07 18.72 7.96
C VAL A 255 -4.43 18.30 6.64
N VAL A 256 -3.11 18.30 6.54
CA VAL A 256 -2.43 18.15 5.25
C VAL A 256 -1.92 16.73 5.00
N GLU A 257 -1.49 16.01 6.04
CA GLU A 257 -0.93 14.66 5.89
C GLU A 257 -1.22 13.79 7.12
N GLY A 258 -1.24 12.48 6.96
CA GLY A 258 -1.44 11.53 8.02
C GLY A 258 -2.32 10.35 7.60
N ILE A 259 -2.58 9.42 8.50
CA ILE A 259 -3.40 8.22 8.22
C ILE A 259 -4.83 8.62 7.83
N LEU A 260 -5.46 9.53 8.58
CA LEU A 260 -6.86 9.88 8.36
C LEU A 260 -7.12 10.51 6.98
N PRO A 261 -6.36 11.53 6.55
CA PRO A 261 -6.50 12.08 5.19
C PRO A 261 -6.26 11.04 4.08
N LEU A 262 -5.29 10.15 4.25
CA LEU A 262 -5.04 9.07 3.28
C LEU A 262 -6.24 8.11 3.16
N MET A 263 -6.98 7.93 4.24
CA MET A 263 -8.22 7.15 4.25
C MET A 263 -9.44 7.93 3.74
N GLY A 264 -9.29 9.21 3.38
CA GLY A 264 -10.40 10.08 3.03
C GLY A 264 -11.26 10.50 4.22
N ILE A 265 -10.73 10.41 5.45
CA ILE A 265 -11.42 10.79 6.69
C ILE A 265 -10.99 12.20 7.05
N LEU A 266 -11.88 13.17 6.86
CA LEU A 266 -11.60 14.59 7.07
C LEU A 266 -12.48 15.15 8.18
N GLN A 267 -11.94 16.09 8.98
CA GLN A 267 -12.66 16.68 10.10
C GLN A 267 -13.97 17.37 9.69
N ASN A 268 -14.00 18.02 8.54
CA ASN A 268 -15.18 18.71 8.02
C ASN A 268 -16.37 17.78 7.67
N GLN A 269 -16.16 16.47 7.68
CA GLN A 269 -17.22 15.47 7.46
C GLN A 269 -18.02 15.19 8.76
N TYR A 270 -17.60 15.74 9.89
CA TYR A 270 -18.17 15.48 11.21
C TYR A 270 -18.88 16.72 11.76
N ALA A 271 -20.11 16.54 12.24
CA ALA A 271 -20.98 17.62 12.69
C ALA A 271 -20.50 18.30 13.98
N SER A 272 -19.63 17.66 14.76
CA SER A 272 -19.13 18.19 16.03
C SER A 272 -17.72 17.71 16.35
N ASP A 273 -16.99 18.46 17.18
CA ASP A 273 -15.68 18.06 17.69
C ASP A 273 -15.74 16.77 18.50
N SER A 274 -16.85 16.49 19.16
CA SER A 274 -17.06 15.22 19.87
C SER A 274 -17.14 14.05 18.92
N SER A 275 -17.89 14.14 17.84
CA SER A 275 -17.98 13.07 16.83
C SER A 275 -16.64 12.84 16.11
N TRP A 276 -15.90 13.90 15.82
CA TRP A 276 -14.54 13.83 15.31
C TRP A 276 -13.58 13.16 16.30
N SER A 277 -13.66 13.52 17.59
CA SER A 277 -12.84 12.90 18.64
C SER A 277 -13.13 11.41 18.79
N ASN A 278 -14.42 11.02 18.75
CA ASN A 278 -14.82 9.61 18.79
C ASN A 278 -14.28 8.82 17.60
N LYS A 279 -14.30 9.40 16.39
CA LYS A 279 -13.73 8.76 15.19
C LYS A 279 -12.22 8.56 15.33
N LYS A 280 -11.49 9.56 15.82
CA LYS A 280 -10.04 9.43 16.09
C LYS A 280 -9.74 8.30 17.08
N GLN A 281 -10.52 8.19 18.17
CA GLN A 281 -10.37 7.13 19.15
C GLN A 281 -10.69 5.74 18.58
N ASP A 282 -11.71 5.63 17.75
CA ASP A 282 -12.04 4.37 17.07
C ASP A 282 -10.91 3.90 16.16
N ILE A 283 -10.35 4.81 15.35
CA ILE A 283 -9.18 4.51 14.51
C ILE A 283 -7.97 4.14 15.37
N HIS A 284 -7.71 4.88 16.45
CA HIS A 284 -6.61 4.57 17.36
C HIS A 284 -6.72 3.15 17.94
N LYS A 285 -7.88 2.74 18.43
CA LYS A 285 -8.12 1.38 18.93
C LYS A 285 -7.82 0.32 17.85
N LYS A 286 -8.19 0.57 16.60
CA LYS A 286 -7.91 -0.32 15.48
C LYS A 286 -6.42 -0.38 15.16
N VAL A 287 -5.74 0.77 15.16
CA VAL A 287 -4.28 0.86 14.98
C VAL A 287 -3.55 0.09 16.08
N CYS A 288 -3.90 0.30 17.35
CA CYS A 288 -3.28 -0.42 18.46
C CYS A 288 -3.42 -1.94 18.33
N ARG A 289 -4.60 -2.43 17.95
CA ARG A 289 -4.79 -3.86 17.71
C ARG A 289 -3.89 -4.41 16.59
N ILE A 290 -3.72 -3.66 15.49
CA ILE A 290 -2.82 -4.06 14.41
C ILE A 290 -1.36 -4.04 14.90
N MET A 291 -0.98 -3.03 15.65
CA MET A 291 0.38 -2.91 16.19
C MET A 291 0.67 -3.97 17.25
N ASP A 292 -0.31 -4.35 18.08
CA ASP A 292 -0.17 -5.46 19.03
C ASP A 292 0.10 -6.79 18.31
N TYR A 293 -0.54 -7.02 17.16
CA TYR A 293 -0.23 -8.17 16.34
C TYR A 293 1.21 -8.09 15.79
N TYR A 294 1.63 -6.94 15.27
CA TYR A 294 2.99 -6.77 14.74
C TYR A 294 4.06 -6.93 15.84
N ARG A 295 3.77 -6.49 17.05
CA ARG A 295 4.64 -6.73 18.22
C ARG A 295 4.69 -8.21 18.57
N ALA A 296 3.59 -8.90 18.59
CA ALA A 296 3.52 -10.30 18.97
C ALA A 296 4.21 -11.25 17.97
N ILE A 297 4.29 -10.87 16.69
CA ILE A 297 5.05 -11.63 15.69
C ILE A 297 6.51 -11.17 15.57
N GLY A 298 6.98 -10.27 16.43
CA GLY A 298 8.36 -9.76 16.42
C GLY A 298 8.66 -8.74 15.30
N TYR A 299 7.67 -8.34 14.49
CA TYR A 299 7.91 -7.37 13.43
C TYR A 299 8.15 -5.95 13.94
N VAL A 300 7.51 -5.56 15.03
CA VAL A 300 7.75 -4.30 15.75
C VAL A 300 8.12 -4.62 17.19
N GLU A 301 9.22 -4.10 17.68
CA GLU A 301 9.68 -4.35 19.05
C GLU A 301 8.72 -3.71 20.05
N SER A 302 8.44 -2.41 19.90
CA SER A 302 7.55 -1.68 20.80
C SER A 302 6.97 -0.42 20.14
N TYR A 303 5.88 0.05 20.70
CA TYR A 303 5.25 1.31 20.34
C TYR A 303 4.52 1.90 21.55
N GLU A 304 4.28 3.20 21.52
CA GLU A 304 3.53 3.94 22.53
C GLU A 304 2.61 4.98 21.88
N ASP A 305 1.67 5.51 22.65
CA ASP A 305 0.78 6.56 22.18
C ASP A 305 1.55 7.87 21.96
N ALA A 306 1.38 8.48 20.79
CA ALA A 306 1.84 9.82 20.54
C ALA A 306 0.78 10.83 21.00
N GLY A 307 1.05 11.51 22.12
CA GLY A 307 0.19 12.56 22.67
C GLY A 307 0.59 13.95 22.13
N MET A 308 -0.40 14.81 21.97
CA MET A 308 -0.21 16.24 21.75
C MET A 308 -1.08 17.02 22.74
N ARG A 309 -0.52 18.07 23.35
CA ARG A 309 -1.31 18.98 24.18
C ARG A 309 -2.11 19.89 23.26
N GLU A 310 -3.41 19.69 23.20
CA GLU A 310 -4.33 20.55 22.44
C GLU A 310 -4.99 21.57 23.37
N GLY A 311 -4.88 22.87 23.00
CA GLY A 311 -5.63 23.98 23.59
C GLY A 311 -5.21 24.48 24.98
N LYS A 312 -5.87 25.55 25.46
CA LYS A 312 -5.61 26.20 26.74
C LYS A 312 -5.84 25.28 27.97
N ASN A 313 -6.68 24.28 27.85
CA ASN A 313 -7.01 23.34 28.94
C ASN A 313 -6.15 22.08 28.97
N ARG A 314 -5.09 22.00 28.16
CA ARG A 314 -4.05 20.95 28.17
C ARG A 314 -4.55 19.50 28.21
N ARG A 315 -5.72 19.20 27.66
CA ARG A 315 -6.12 17.82 27.42
C ARG A 315 -5.23 17.23 26.32
N SER A 316 -4.43 16.22 26.68
CA SER A 316 -3.60 15.53 25.70
C SER A 316 -4.50 14.67 24.82
N GLY A 317 -4.69 15.09 23.58
CA GLY A 317 -5.31 14.24 22.56
C GLY A 317 -4.28 13.25 22.00
N ILE A 318 -4.71 12.03 21.69
CA ILE A 318 -3.86 11.06 20.96
C ILE A 318 -3.84 11.48 19.49
N VAL A 319 -2.65 11.72 18.97
CA VAL A 319 -2.43 12.19 17.58
C VAL A 319 -1.76 11.15 16.68
N GLY A 320 -1.39 10.00 17.23
CA GLY A 320 -0.71 8.94 16.52
C GLY A 320 -0.11 7.90 17.46
N ILE A 321 0.88 7.19 16.96
CA ILE A 321 1.74 6.27 17.72
C ILE A 321 3.20 6.63 17.49
N ASN A 322 4.06 6.40 18.48
CA ASN A 322 5.50 6.46 18.37
C ASN A 322 6.04 5.03 18.30
N ILE A 323 6.86 4.73 17.34
CA ILE A 323 7.61 3.48 17.30
C ILE A 323 8.86 3.66 18.16
N THR A 324 8.99 2.85 19.21
CA THR A 324 10.01 2.99 20.26
C THR A 324 11.00 1.82 20.25
N GLY A 325 11.26 1.25 19.12
CA GLY A 325 12.17 0.13 19.00
C GLY A 325 12.48 -0.23 17.56
N LYS A 326 13.16 -1.34 17.37
CA LYS A 326 13.55 -1.84 16.05
C LYS A 326 12.32 -2.37 15.28
N ILE A 327 12.34 -2.25 13.97
CA ILE A 327 11.37 -2.84 13.06
C ILE A 327 12.08 -3.94 12.26
N GLY A 328 11.51 -5.16 12.24
CA GLY A 328 12.00 -6.29 11.44
C GLY A 328 13.25 -6.96 12.02
N ALA A 329 13.45 -6.96 13.36
CA ALA A 329 14.63 -7.50 14.00
C ALA A 329 14.86 -9.00 13.78
N ASP A 330 13.78 -9.77 13.64
CA ASP A 330 13.86 -11.25 13.68
C ASP A 330 13.81 -11.92 12.30
N ASN A 331 13.57 -11.15 11.23
CA ASN A 331 13.43 -11.74 9.90
C ASN A 331 14.76 -11.84 9.10
N GLU A 332 15.81 -11.12 9.51
CA GLU A 332 17.11 -11.20 8.83
C GLU A 332 17.78 -12.58 9.06
N GLU A 333 17.61 -13.18 10.24
CA GLU A 333 18.09 -14.54 10.52
C GLU A 333 17.27 -15.61 9.78
N ALA A 334 15.96 -15.41 9.62
CA ALA A 334 15.10 -16.34 8.88
C ALA A 334 15.35 -16.30 7.37
N GLU A 335 15.63 -15.13 6.79
CA GLU A 335 16.01 -15.01 5.38
C GLU A 335 17.41 -15.55 5.10
N ALA A 336 18.35 -15.42 6.03
CA ALA A 336 19.70 -16.00 5.92
C ALA A 336 19.66 -17.54 5.95
N ILE A 337 18.78 -18.12 6.76
CA ILE A 337 18.56 -19.57 6.82
C ILE A 337 17.86 -20.08 5.56
N GLU A 338 16.87 -19.35 5.02
CA GLU A 338 16.15 -19.72 3.78
C GLU A 338 17.02 -19.59 2.52
N ASN A 339 18.00 -18.67 2.53
CA ASN A 339 18.92 -18.46 1.40
C ASN A 339 20.18 -19.34 1.44
N GLY A 340 20.31 -20.21 2.43
CA GLY A 340 21.40 -21.21 2.50
C GLY A 340 22.79 -20.62 2.78
N GLU A 341 22.86 -19.37 3.27
CA GLU A 341 24.13 -18.77 3.73
C GLU A 341 24.44 -19.20 5.17
N THR A 342 24.67 -20.49 5.38
CA THR A 342 25.39 -20.97 6.55
C THR A 342 26.85 -20.60 6.38
N SER A 343 27.26 -19.48 6.95
CA SER A 343 28.69 -19.21 7.14
C SER A 343 29.25 -20.31 8.06
N ALA A 344 29.98 -21.25 7.45
CA ALA A 344 30.85 -22.15 8.18
C ALA A 344 31.81 -21.31 9.03
N ARG A 345 31.74 -21.48 10.32
CA ARG A 345 32.80 -21.13 11.27
C ARG A 345 33.72 -22.32 11.43
#